data_1406ef7c6b86ba4fc082ef729230b247
#
_entry.id   1406ef7c6b86ba4fc082ef729230b247
#
_cell.length_a   1.000
_cell.length_b   1.000
_cell.length_c   1.000
_cell.angle_alpha   90.00
_cell.angle_beta   90.00
_cell.angle_gamma   90.00
#
_symmetry.space_group_name_H-M   'P 1'
#
loop_
_entity.id
_entity.type
_entity.pdbx_description
1 polymer ?
#
loop_
_entity_poly.entity_id
_entity_poly.type
_entity_poly.pdbx_seq_one_letter_code
_entity_poly.pdbx_strand_id
1 'polypeptide(L)'
;MRGPIFVRLLSSSSRSRTSLGSSSPAYWTSVSPTKASGWISQQFWRTSFHSISGREDIRTRYAGGLPPCANGVQSPSRNCRQVESSSNGSRNGTLPREHRAELSNKEEWAGLQKWRTGGGFVHKLAKVDDSVVVEMGAIIHAHAIIGPHTRISSGSIVGSHVVVGSDTKLGYNVALQNCSVGDSCMLHSGVCVGQDGFGFTVNDKGEMVKKPQMLRVQIGNNVEIGANSCIDRGSWRDTIIGDHTKIDNLVQIGHNVVIGRFCILCGQVGIAGSATLGDYVVMGGKSGVADHVSVASKVRIAAMSAVASNIIEPGDYAGFPAVPAKVWRQSVLNFRKLGKQSQVGTDAHFS
;
A
#
# COMPACT_ATOMS: atom_id res chain seq x y z
N MET A 1 39.70 18.35 -1.57
CA MET A 1 39.66 17.89 -2.95
C MET A 1 39.48 16.37 -2.96
N ARG A 2 38.26 15.90 -3.13
CA ARG A 2 37.92 14.54 -3.58
C ARG A 2 36.55 14.64 -4.25
N GLY A 3 36.55 14.41 -5.58
CA GLY A 3 35.39 14.57 -6.45
C GLY A 3 34.36 13.46 -6.36
N PRO A 4 33.21 13.61 -7.00
CA PRO A 4 32.07 12.71 -6.91
C PRO A 4 32.20 11.52 -7.87
N ILE A 5 31.74 10.35 -7.40
CA ILE A 5 31.65 9.13 -8.19
C ILE A 5 30.38 9.21 -9.08
N PHE A 6 30.58 9.35 -10.37
CA PHE A 6 29.56 9.25 -11.41
C PHE A 6 29.27 7.78 -11.72
N VAL A 7 28.04 7.36 -11.66
CA VAL A 7 27.58 6.10 -12.26
C VAL A 7 27.34 6.35 -13.74
N ARG A 8 28.14 5.72 -14.59
CA ARG A 8 28.07 5.79 -16.06
C ARG A 8 27.03 4.76 -16.55
N LEU A 9 25.96 5.25 -17.16
CA LEU A 9 25.08 4.45 -18.00
C LEU A 9 25.73 4.28 -19.37
N LEU A 10 25.96 3.05 -19.79
CA LEU A 10 26.44 2.70 -21.12
C LEU A 10 25.27 2.65 -22.08
N SER A 11 25.24 3.57 -23.05
CA SER A 11 24.45 3.48 -24.26
C SER A 11 25.26 2.76 -25.33
N SER A 12 24.79 1.65 -25.86
CA SER A 12 25.34 1.02 -27.04
C SER A 12 24.49 1.34 -28.27
N SER A 13 25.06 2.05 -29.21
CA SER A 13 24.53 2.30 -30.54
C SER A 13 24.82 1.12 -31.48
N SER A 14 23.80 0.76 -32.22
CA SER A 14 23.79 -0.25 -33.29
C SER A 14 24.66 0.11 -34.49
N ARG A 15 25.33 -0.88 -35.09
CA ARG A 15 25.55 -0.93 -36.55
C ARG A 15 25.39 -2.36 -37.04
N SER A 16 24.54 -2.50 -38.00
CA SER A 16 24.20 -3.62 -38.84
C SER A 16 25.38 -4.20 -39.63
N ARG A 17 25.42 -5.50 -39.83
CA ARG A 17 25.67 -6.15 -41.15
C ARG A 17 25.29 -7.63 -41.16
N THR A 18 24.60 -7.95 -42.19
CA THR A 18 24.11 -9.20 -42.76
C THR A 18 25.12 -10.32 -42.90
N SER A 19 24.76 -11.61 -42.65
CA SER A 19 24.74 -12.69 -43.64
C SER A 19 24.39 -14.05 -43.02
N LEU A 20 23.55 -14.77 -43.71
CA LEU A 20 23.12 -16.16 -43.83
C LEU A 20 24.00 -17.30 -43.26
N GLY A 21 23.35 -18.33 -42.68
CA GLY A 21 23.91 -19.68 -42.59
C GLY A 21 23.35 -20.55 -41.45
N SER A 22 22.37 -21.34 -41.78
CA SER A 22 21.90 -22.70 -41.39
C SER A 22 22.42 -23.44 -40.15
N SER A 23 21.45 -24.17 -39.54
CA SER A 23 21.50 -25.53 -38.90
C SER A 23 21.79 -25.63 -37.39
N SER A 24 20.77 -26.24 -36.74
CA SER A 24 20.69 -26.82 -35.37
C SER A 24 21.68 -27.95 -35.08
N PRO A 25 21.58 -28.73 -33.95
CA PRO A 25 21.38 -28.38 -32.53
C PRO A 25 22.39 -29.04 -31.56
N ALA A 26 22.20 -28.78 -30.28
CA ALA A 26 22.60 -29.56 -29.09
C ALA A 26 24.05 -29.42 -28.57
N TYR A 27 24.16 -29.14 -27.34
CA TYR A 27 24.70 -29.87 -26.18
C TYR A 27 25.00 -28.93 -25.01
N TRP A 28 24.42 -29.25 -23.89
CA TRP A 28 24.77 -28.66 -22.59
C TRP A 28 26.15 -29.19 -22.15
N THR A 29 27.09 -28.32 -21.93
CA THR A 29 28.29 -28.63 -21.15
C THR A 29 28.51 -27.58 -20.08
N SER A 30 28.64 -28.07 -18.86
CA SER A 30 28.98 -27.40 -17.62
C SER A 30 30.27 -26.58 -17.73
N VAL A 31 30.21 -25.31 -17.36
CA VAL A 31 31.41 -24.49 -17.07
C VAL A 31 31.35 -24.02 -15.65
N SER A 32 32.34 -24.39 -14.87
CA SER A 32 32.60 -23.98 -13.48
C SER A 32 32.86 -22.48 -13.36
N PRO A 33 32.44 -21.83 -12.27
CA PRO A 33 32.72 -20.41 -12.06
C PRO A 33 34.10 -20.23 -11.42
N THR A 34 34.97 -19.49 -12.05
CA THR A 34 36.18 -18.93 -11.49
C THR A 34 35.84 -17.70 -10.63
N LYS A 35 36.50 -17.63 -9.50
CA LYS A 35 36.41 -16.63 -8.44
C LYS A 35 36.68 -15.20 -8.91
N ALA A 36 35.77 -14.25 -8.55
CA ALA A 36 36.15 -12.88 -8.17
C ALA A 36 35.03 -12.19 -7.38
N SER A 37 35.33 -11.91 -6.12
CA SER A 37 34.94 -10.79 -5.27
C SER A 37 33.53 -10.16 -5.42
N GLY A 38 32.66 -10.44 -4.46
CA GLY A 38 31.36 -9.81 -4.27
C GLY A 38 30.72 -10.22 -2.96
N TRP A 39 31.43 -10.08 -1.85
CA TRP A 39 30.89 -10.32 -0.50
C TRP A 39 30.11 -9.10 -0.05
N ILE A 40 28.78 -9.16 0.04
CA ILE A 40 27.87 -8.56 1.02
C ILE A 40 26.44 -8.87 0.53
N SER A 41 25.83 -10.00 0.89
CA SER A 41 24.35 -10.11 1.01
C SER A 41 23.78 -11.41 1.56
N GLN A 42 24.54 -12.44 1.89
CA GLN A 42 23.90 -13.73 2.27
C GLN A 42 24.24 -14.29 3.66
N GLN A 43 24.90 -13.56 4.54
CA GLN A 43 25.26 -14.10 5.88
C GLN A 43 24.51 -13.51 7.07
N PHE A 44 23.45 -12.73 6.87
CA PHE A 44 22.73 -12.09 8.01
C PHE A 44 21.55 -12.92 8.59
N TRP A 45 21.22 -14.07 8.02
CA TRP A 45 20.01 -14.83 8.41
C TRP A 45 20.25 -16.21 9.04
N ARG A 46 21.48 -16.59 9.38
CA ARG A 46 21.76 -17.95 9.88
C ARG A 46 22.25 -18.08 11.32
N THR A 47 22.41 -17.01 12.08
CA THR A 47 22.90 -17.11 13.48
C THR A 47 22.09 -16.27 14.45
N SER A 48 20.80 -16.59 14.66
CA SER A 48 20.05 -16.04 15.79
C SER A 48 18.90 -16.95 16.24
N PHE A 49 19.02 -18.25 16.14
CA PHE A 49 18.11 -19.20 16.82
C PHE A 49 18.86 -20.45 17.27
N HIS A 50 19.72 -20.31 18.26
CA HIS A 50 20.07 -21.44 19.15
C HIS A 50 20.39 -20.89 20.52
N SER A 51 19.69 -21.46 21.51
CA SER A 51 19.98 -21.41 22.94
C SER A 51 19.46 -20.18 23.72
N ILE A 52 18.17 -20.23 24.07
CA ILE A 52 17.74 -19.88 25.44
C ILE A 52 16.80 -21.01 25.88
N SER A 53 17.37 -22.08 26.45
CA SER A 53 16.67 -23.02 27.32
C SER A 53 17.08 -22.68 28.75
N GLY A 54 16.35 -21.79 29.36
CA GLY A 54 16.41 -21.50 30.78
C GLY A 54 14.97 -21.55 31.30
N ARG A 55 14.61 -22.66 31.91
CA ARG A 55 13.38 -22.75 32.68
C ARG A 55 13.50 -21.84 33.89
N GLU A 56 12.66 -20.83 34.00
CA GLU A 56 12.25 -20.29 35.28
C GLU A 56 10.72 -20.17 35.30
N ASP A 57 10.14 -20.89 36.29
CA ASP A 57 8.75 -20.88 36.67
C ASP A 57 8.31 -19.48 37.11
N ILE A 58 7.48 -18.82 36.33
CA ILE A 58 6.66 -17.70 36.80
C ILE A 58 5.21 -18.21 36.98
N ARG A 59 5.02 -19.05 37.98
CA ARG A 59 3.72 -19.21 38.64
C ARG A 59 3.81 -18.39 39.93
N THR A 60 3.11 -17.27 39.96
CA THR A 60 2.43 -16.66 41.10
C THR A 60 2.35 -15.16 40.89
N ARG A 61 1.19 -14.73 40.44
CA ARG A 61 0.47 -13.50 40.80
C ARG A 61 -0.55 -13.14 39.75
N TYR A 62 -1.69 -13.78 39.78
CA TYR A 62 -3.00 -13.20 39.42
C TYR A 62 -4.07 -14.21 39.90
N ALA A 63 -4.31 -14.17 41.21
CA ALA A 63 -5.52 -14.71 41.80
C ALA A 63 -6.53 -13.56 41.83
N GLY A 64 -7.45 -13.56 40.88
CA GLY A 64 -8.60 -12.68 40.83
C GLY A 64 -9.68 -13.43 40.06
N GLY A 65 -10.60 -14.08 40.80
CA GLY A 65 -11.57 -15.02 40.30
C GLY A 65 -12.57 -14.39 39.31
N LEU A 66 -12.83 -15.14 38.25
CA LEU A 66 -14.01 -14.98 37.41
C LEU A 66 -15.20 -15.67 38.04
N PRO A 67 -16.41 -15.10 38.05
CA PRO A 67 -17.63 -15.78 38.52
C PRO A 67 -18.10 -16.81 37.51
N PRO A 68 -18.83 -17.86 37.96
CA PRO A 68 -19.21 -18.99 37.13
C PRO A 68 -20.37 -18.66 36.20
N CYS A 69 -20.25 -19.13 34.95
CA CYS A 69 -21.34 -19.14 34.00
C CYS A 69 -22.44 -20.07 34.42
N ALA A 70 -23.64 -19.57 34.70
CA ALA A 70 -24.85 -20.34 34.90
C ALA A 70 -25.50 -20.65 33.53
N ASN A 71 -25.77 -21.94 33.33
CA ASN A 71 -26.51 -22.50 32.22
C ASN A 71 -27.97 -22.00 32.15
N GLY A 72 -28.47 -21.76 30.97
CA GLY A 72 -29.89 -21.54 30.77
C GLY A 72 -30.23 -21.08 29.36
N VAL A 73 -30.09 -21.97 28.40
CA VAL A 73 -30.63 -21.76 27.05
C VAL A 73 -32.12 -22.07 27.06
N GLN A 74 -32.98 -21.10 26.94
CA GLN A 74 -34.37 -21.27 26.48
C GLN A 74 -34.62 -20.34 25.29
N SER A 75 -34.92 -20.99 24.18
CA SER A 75 -35.40 -20.37 22.94
C SER A 75 -36.84 -19.85 23.13
N PRO A 76 -37.18 -18.64 22.68
CA PRO A 76 -38.58 -18.27 22.53
C PRO A 76 -39.04 -18.51 21.08
N SER A 77 -40.09 -19.26 21.02
CA SER A 77 -40.97 -19.58 19.86
C SER A 77 -41.56 -18.32 19.23
N ARG A 78 -41.76 -18.46 17.93
CA ARG A 78 -42.52 -17.56 17.03
C ARG A 78 -43.89 -17.21 17.59
N ASN A 79 -44.22 -15.94 17.59
CA ASN A 79 -45.60 -15.47 17.45
C ASN A 79 -45.63 -14.28 16.47
N CYS A 80 -46.03 -14.58 15.24
CA CYS A 80 -46.59 -13.63 14.32
C CYS A 80 -47.90 -13.12 14.87
N ARG A 81 -48.03 -11.86 15.20
CA ARG A 81 -49.35 -11.16 15.23
C ARG A 81 -49.39 -10.16 14.10
N GLN A 82 -50.30 -10.41 13.19
CA GLN A 82 -50.84 -9.47 12.23
C GLN A 82 -51.43 -8.30 13.01
N VAL A 83 -51.09 -7.10 12.62
CA VAL A 83 -51.84 -5.88 13.00
C VAL A 83 -52.31 -5.24 11.71
N GLU A 84 -53.64 -5.24 11.60
CA GLU A 84 -54.40 -4.64 10.51
C GLU A 84 -54.26 -3.11 10.50
N SER A 85 -54.40 -2.61 9.30
CA SER A 85 -54.40 -1.26 8.84
C SER A 85 -55.43 -0.34 9.54
N SER A 86 -55.02 0.87 9.88
CA SER A 86 -55.89 2.04 9.81
C SER A 86 -55.16 3.21 9.16
N SER A 87 -55.72 3.60 8.03
CA SER A 87 -55.36 4.76 7.22
C SER A 87 -55.69 6.08 7.95
N ASN A 88 -54.75 7.03 7.93
CA ASN A 88 -55.05 8.41 7.50
C ASN A 88 -53.77 9.30 7.48
N GLY A 89 -53.51 9.76 6.31
CA GLY A 89 -53.11 11.07 5.83
C GLY A 89 -51.94 11.84 6.44
N SER A 90 -50.85 11.91 5.74
CA SER A 90 -50.22 13.16 5.30
C SER A 90 -49.03 12.85 4.41
N ARG A 91 -49.10 13.29 3.16
CA ARG A 91 -48.04 13.15 2.14
C ARG A 91 -46.94 14.17 2.43
N ASN A 92 -45.88 13.70 3.02
CA ASN A 92 -44.53 14.20 2.82
C ASN A 92 -43.57 13.02 3.11
N GLY A 93 -43.57 12.08 2.16
CA GLY A 93 -42.79 10.84 2.29
C GLY A 93 -41.36 11.03 1.82
N THR A 94 -40.49 11.32 2.75
CA THR A 94 -39.05 10.98 2.59
C THR A 94 -38.98 9.44 2.62
N LEU A 95 -38.67 8.84 1.49
CA LEU A 95 -38.46 7.38 1.38
C LEU A 95 -37.45 6.92 2.43
N PRO A 96 -37.66 5.75 3.06
CA PRO A 96 -36.71 5.17 3.99
C PRO A 96 -35.30 5.06 3.36
N ARG A 97 -34.28 5.26 4.16
CA ARG A 97 -32.86 5.30 3.73
C ARG A 97 -32.43 4.05 2.94
N GLU A 98 -32.99 2.89 3.25
CA GLU A 98 -32.78 1.61 2.58
C GLU A 98 -33.36 1.58 1.15
N HIS A 99 -34.57 2.08 0.93
CA HIS A 99 -35.17 2.17 -0.42
C HIS A 99 -34.46 3.16 -1.33
N ARG A 100 -33.85 4.22 -0.76
CA ARG A 100 -33.05 5.18 -1.52
C ARG A 100 -31.70 4.59 -1.99
N ALA A 101 -31.11 3.70 -1.18
CA ALA A 101 -29.91 2.96 -1.56
C ALA A 101 -30.17 1.90 -2.64
N GLU A 102 -31.31 1.20 -2.57
CA GLU A 102 -31.72 0.21 -3.59
C GLU A 102 -32.07 0.84 -4.94
N LEU A 103 -32.72 2.02 -4.94
CA LEU A 103 -33.04 2.76 -6.17
C LEU A 103 -31.78 3.31 -6.83
N SER A 104 -30.82 3.85 -6.04
CA SER A 104 -29.54 4.33 -6.56
C SER A 104 -28.71 3.22 -7.20
N ASN A 105 -28.74 2.02 -6.63
CA ASN A 105 -28.04 0.85 -7.18
C ASN A 105 -28.67 0.40 -8.52
N LYS A 106 -30.00 0.39 -8.66
CA LYS A 106 -30.64 0.00 -9.93
C LYS A 106 -30.34 0.96 -11.07
N GLU A 107 -30.28 2.26 -10.81
CA GLU A 107 -29.91 3.27 -11.82
C GLU A 107 -28.45 3.19 -12.23
N GLU A 108 -27.56 2.87 -11.31
CA GLU A 108 -26.12 2.75 -11.55
C GLU A 108 -25.79 1.59 -12.51
N TRP A 109 -26.49 0.46 -12.41
CA TRP A 109 -26.28 -0.69 -13.30
C TRP A 109 -27.05 -0.60 -14.62
N ALA A 110 -28.21 0.05 -14.63
CA ALA A 110 -29.06 0.16 -15.81
C ALA A 110 -28.47 1.01 -16.94
N GLY A 111 -27.44 1.80 -16.65
CA GLY A 111 -26.78 2.66 -17.63
C GLY A 111 -25.54 2.08 -18.28
N LEU A 112 -25.13 0.85 -17.93
CA LEU A 112 -23.94 0.21 -18.50
C LEU A 112 -24.17 -0.27 -19.92
N GLN A 113 -23.25 0.03 -20.80
CA GLN A 113 -23.23 -0.40 -22.20
C GLN A 113 -21.85 -0.96 -22.56
N LYS A 114 -21.82 -1.89 -23.51
CA LYS A 114 -20.56 -2.47 -24.00
C LYS A 114 -19.74 -1.40 -24.70
N TRP A 115 -18.47 -1.29 -24.29
CA TRP A 115 -17.54 -0.37 -24.94
C TRP A 115 -17.04 -0.92 -26.29
N ARG A 116 -16.86 -0.06 -27.26
CA ARG A 116 -16.50 -0.41 -28.64
C ARG A 116 -15.11 -1.02 -28.77
N THR A 117 -14.14 -0.58 -27.93
CA THR A 117 -12.73 -0.99 -27.99
C THR A 117 -12.37 -1.80 -26.76
N GLY A 118 -12.18 -3.12 -26.92
CA GLY A 118 -11.80 -4.05 -25.83
C GLY A 118 -12.96 -4.83 -25.22
N GLY A 119 -14.22 -4.34 -25.31
CA GLY A 119 -15.42 -5.09 -24.93
C GLY A 119 -15.79 -5.07 -23.45
N GLY A 120 -15.19 -4.21 -22.65
CA GLY A 120 -15.62 -3.89 -21.29
C GLY A 120 -16.93 -3.10 -21.24
N PHE A 121 -17.35 -2.69 -20.05
CA PHE A 121 -18.62 -1.98 -19.83
C PHE A 121 -18.37 -0.55 -19.36
N VAL A 122 -19.08 0.40 -19.95
CA VAL A 122 -19.00 1.83 -19.64
C VAL A 122 -20.39 2.37 -19.40
N HIS A 123 -20.57 3.12 -18.33
CA HIS A 123 -21.86 3.77 -18.05
C HIS A 123 -22.09 4.93 -19.00
N LYS A 124 -23.33 5.08 -19.49
CA LYS A 124 -23.74 6.13 -20.46
C LYS A 124 -23.46 7.56 -20.01
N LEU A 125 -23.36 7.81 -18.71
CA LEU A 125 -23.02 9.11 -18.13
C LEU A 125 -21.51 9.31 -17.89
N ALA A 126 -20.69 8.30 -18.16
CA ALA A 126 -19.23 8.46 -18.11
C ALA A 126 -18.73 9.20 -19.35
N LYS A 127 -17.68 9.97 -19.18
CA LYS A 127 -16.97 10.67 -20.26
C LYS A 127 -15.68 9.91 -20.56
N VAL A 128 -15.67 9.15 -21.63
CA VAL A 128 -14.54 8.30 -22.01
C VAL A 128 -14.11 8.66 -23.43
N ASP A 129 -12.83 8.99 -23.61
CA ASP A 129 -12.28 9.33 -24.91
C ASP A 129 -12.34 8.11 -25.86
N ASP A 130 -12.50 8.36 -27.14
CA ASP A 130 -12.68 7.35 -28.18
C ASP A 130 -11.48 6.42 -28.35
N SER A 131 -10.28 6.88 -28.01
CA SER A 131 -9.02 6.14 -28.09
C SER A 131 -8.82 5.17 -26.91
N VAL A 132 -9.67 5.22 -25.88
CA VAL A 132 -9.56 4.38 -24.67
C VAL A 132 -9.86 2.92 -24.97
N VAL A 133 -9.04 2.03 -24.43
CA VAL A 133 -9.26 0.59 -24.48
C VAL A 133 -9.79 0.13 -23.13
N VAL A 134 -11.01 -0.44 -23.11
CA VAL A 134 -11.61 -1.03 -21.91
C VAL A 134 -11.77 -2.53 -22.14
N GLU A 135 -10.91 -3.33 -21.53
CA GLU A 135 -10.88 -4.77 -21.75
C GLU A 135 -12.10 -5.48 -21.16
N MET A 136 -12.36 -6.70 -21.65
CA MET A 136 -13.50 -7.51 -21.20
C MET A 136 -13.48 -7.69 -19.68
N GLY A 137 -14.64 -7.49 -19.02
CA GLY A 137 -14.78 -7.58 -17.57
C GLY A 137 -14.36 -6.32 -16.80
N ALA A 138 -13.81 -5.30 -17.46
CA ALA A 138 -13.61 -3.99 -16.84
C ALA A 138 -14.91 -3.18 -16.85
N ILE A 139 -15.14 -2.39 -15.81
CA ILE A 139 -16.37 -1.60 -15.61
C ILE A 139 -16.00 -0.15 -15.27
N ILE A 140 -16.61 0.79 -15.99
CA ILE A 140 -16.50 2.24 -15.73
C ILE A 140 -17.89 2.74 -15.33
N HIS A 141 -18.01 3.26 -14.11
CA HIS A 141 -19.25 3.76 -13.54
C HIS A 141 -19.59 5.18 -13.98
N ALA A 142 -20.79 5.64 -13.57
CA ALA A 142 -21.35 6.93 -13.93
C ALA A 142 -20.45 8.11 -13.57
N HIS A 143 -20.43 9.13 -14.42
CA HIS A 143 -19.67 10.37 -14.20
C HIS A 143 -18.14 10.20 -14.08
N ALA A 144 -17.61 9.01 -14.32
CA ALA A 144 -16.17 8.86 -14.46
C ALA A 144 -15.66 9.59 -15.72
N ILE A 145 -14.43 10.10 -15.67
CA ILE A 145 -13.79 10.80 -16.78
C ILE A 145 -12.48 10.08 -17.08
N ILE A 146 -12.31 9.62 -18.33
CA ILE A 146 -11.12 8.89 -18.75
C ILE A 146 -10.51 9.60 -19.96
N GLY A 147 -9.26 10.02 -19.79
CA GLY A 147 -8.48 10.72 -20.82
C GLY A 147 -8.01 9.80 -21.95
N PRO A 148 -7.57 10.40 -23.07
CA PRO A 148 -7.17 9.68 -24.29
C PRO A 148 -6.03 8.70 -24.05
N HIS A 149 -5.96 7.69 -24.92
CA HIS A 149 -4.93 6.64 -24.96
C HIS A 149 -4.78 5.82 -23.67
N THR A 150 -5.73 5.96 -22.75
CA THR A 150 -5.75 5.19 -21.49
C THR A 150 -6.22 3.76 -21.73
N ARG A 151 -5.58 2.80 -21.04
CA ARG A 151 -5.92 1.39 -21.11
C ARG A 151 -6.39 0.88 -19.74
N ILE A 152 -7.54 0.24 -19.73
CA ILE A 152 -8.15 -0.35 -18.52
C ILE A 152 -8.25 -1.85 -18.72
N SER A 153 -7.40 -2.61 -18.01
CA SER A 153 -7.32 -4.05 -18.19
C SER A 153 -8.45 -4.79 -17.49
N SER A 154 -8.61 -6.04 -17.87
CA SER A 154 -9.73 -6.91 -17.45
C SER A 154 -9.89 -6.97 -15.92
N GLY A 155 -11.14 -6.99 -15.48
CA GLY A 155 -11.52 -7.05 -14.07
C GLY A 155 -11.35 -5.74 -13.28
N SER A 156 -10.85 -4.67 -13.93
CA SER A 156 -10.69 -3.38 -13.25
C SER A 156 -11.99 -2.64 -13.13
N ILE A 157 -12.17 -1.94 -12.01
CA ILE A 157 -13.37 -1.16 -11.71
C ILE A 157 -12.98 0.30 -11.49
N VAL A 158 -13.56 1.17 -12.30
CA VAL A 158 -13.45 2.63 -12.13
C VAL A 158 -14.76 3.15 -11.58
N GLY A 159 -14.76 3.55 -10.33
CA GLY A 159 -15.95 4.02 -9.61
C GLY A 159 -16.48 5.36 -10.11
N SER A 160 -17.65 5.72 -9.62
CA SER A 160 -18.33 6.95 -10.00
C SER A 160 -17.51 8.18 -9.63
N HIS A 161 -17.50 9.20 -10.52
CA HIS A 161 -16.76 10.46 -10.35
C HIS A 161 -15.22 10.32 -10.24
N VAL A 162 -14.66 9.18 -10.59
CA VAL A 162 -13.21 9.01 -10.70
C VAL A 162 -12.72 9.70 -11.97
N VAL A 163 -11.56 10.33 -11.88
CA VAL A 163 -10.89 10.97 -13.02
C VAL A 163 -9.58 10.22 -13.28
N VAL A 164 -9.35 9.82 -14.52
CA VAL A 164 -8.09 9.20 -14.98
C VAL A 164 -7.58 10.00 -16.17
N GLY A 165 -6.36 10.46 -16.09
CA GLY A 165 -5.70 11.25 -17.12
C GLY A 165 -5.36 10.44 -18.37
N SER A 166 -4.64 11.09 -19.27
CA SER A 166 -4.22 10.55 -20.58
C SER A 166 -3.05 9.57 -20.43
N ASP A 167 -2.89 8.67 -21.40
CA ASP A 167 -1.75 7.74 -21.50
C ASP A 167 -1.55 6.87 -20.25
N THR A 168 -2.56 6.77 -19.37
CA THR A 168 -2.50 6.01 -18.11
C THR A 168 -2.91 4.56 -18.35
N LYS A 169 -2.24 3.64 -17.64
CA LYS A 169 -2.50 2.19 -17.75
C LYS A 169 -2.93 1.63 -16.40
N LEU A 170 -4.11 1.01 -16.37
CA LEU A 170 -4.61 0.22 -15.25
C LEU A 170 -4.40 -1.26 -15.55
N GLY A 171 -3.64 -1.95 -14.71
CA GLY A 171 -3.43 -3.38 -14.76
C GLY A 171 -4.70 -4.17 -14.45
N TYR A 172 -4.61 -5.49 -14.33
CA TYR A 172 -5.75 -6.35 -14.04
C TYR A 172 -6.27 -6.14 -12.61
N ASN A 173 -7.61 -6.17 -12.44
CA ASN A 173 -8.25 -6.10 -11.13
C ASN A 173 -7.87 -4.84 -10.31
N VAL A 174 -7.63 -3.72 -10.96
CA VAL A 174 -7.44 -2.43 -10.29
C VAL A 174 -8.79 -1.88 -9.87
N ALA A 175 -8.90 -1.40 -8.62
CA ALA A 175 -10.10 -0.76 -8.09
C ALA A 175 -9.84 0.72 -7.78
N LEU A 176 -10.52 1.61 -8.47
CA LEU A 176 -10.43 3.06 -8.26
C LEU A 176 -11.76 3.59 -7.75
N GLN A 177 -11.74 4.29 -6.63
CA GLN A 177 -12.89 5.00 -6.08
C GLN A 177 -12.45 6.27 -5.36
N ASN A 178 -13.30 7.29 -5.31
CA ASN A 178 -12.99 8.53 -4.59
C ASN A 178 -11.59 9.09 -4.89
N CYS A 179 -11.14 9.05 -6.14
CA CYS A 179 -9.78 9.48 -6.50
C CYS A 179 -9.72 10.22 -7.83
N SER A 180 -8.58 10.85 -8.05
CA SER A 180 -8.11 11.30 -9.35
C SER A 180 -6.69 10.78 -9.58
N VAL A 181 -6.43 10.31 -10.80
CA VAL A 181 -5.14 9.83 -11.29
C VAL A 181 -4.72 10.71 -12.45
N GLY A 182 -3.49 11.20 -12.42
CA GLY A 182 -2.92 12.06 -13.46
C GLY A 182 -2.57 11.32 -14.76
N ASP A 183 -1.80 12.01 -15.59
CA ASP A 183 -1.37 11.51 -16.90
C ASP A 183 -0.16 10.56 -16.79
N SER A 184 -0.03 9.69 -17.78
CA SER A 184 1.13 8.81 -17.96
C SER A 184 1.46 7.94 -16.73
N CYS A 185 0.42 7.56 -15.97
CA CYS A 185 0.56 6.71 -14.80
C CYS A 185 0.48 5.22 -15.15
N MET A 186 1.10 4.40 -14.30
CA MET A 186 1.01 2.94 -14.37
C MET A 186 0.56 2.38 -13.02
N LEU A 187 -0.64 1.81 -12.96
CA LEU A 187 -1.14 1.11 -11.79
C LEU A 187 -1.12 -0.40 -12.09
N HIS A 188 -0.29 -1.14 -11.38
CA HIS A 188 -0.15 -2.57 -11.59
C HIS A 188 -1.33 -3.36 -11.03
N SER A 189 -1.37 -4.67 -11.30
CA SER A 189 -2.52 -5.51 -10.98
C SER A 189 -2.86 -5.52 -9.49
N GLY A 190 -4.15 -5.47 -9.17
CA GLY A 190 -4.65 -5.54 -7.81
C GLY A 190 -4.48 -4.26 -6.97
N VAL A 191 -4.05 -3.15 -7.57
CA VAL A 191 -3.97 -1.85 -6.87
C VAL A 191 -5.37 -1.39 -6.48
N CYS A 192 -5.52 -0.98 -5.20
CA CYS A 192 -6.74 -0.40 -4.67
C CYS A 192 -6.52 1.05 -4.25
N VAL A 193 -7.34 1.98 -4.74
CA VAL A 193 -7.21 3.42 -4.44
C VAL A 193 -8.56 3.99 -4.00
N GLY A 194 -8.55 4.73 -2.89
CA GLY A 194 -9.67 5.54 -2.46
C GLY A 194 -10.71 4.80 -1.60
N GLN A 195 -10.38 3.62 -1.07
CA GLN A 195 -11.14 2.97 -0.02
C GLN A 195 -11.04 3.74 1.30
N ASP A 196 -11.98 3.51 2.21
CA ASP A 196 -11.97 4.14 3.52
C ASP A 196 -10.74 3.73 4.33
N GLY A 197 -10.07 4.73 4.91
CA GLY A 197 -8.99 4.51 5.84
C GLY A 197 -9.43 3.87 7.16
N PHE A 198 -8.47 3.32 7.90
CA PHE A 198 -8.68 2.72 9.21
C PHE A 198 -8.81 3.83 10.27
N GLY A 199 -10.04 4.26 10.53
CA GLY A 199 -10.36 5.28 11.52
C GLY A 199 -11.52 4.86 12.40
N PHE A 200 -11.27 4.63 13.69
CA PHE A 200 -12.28 4.27 14.68
C PHE A 200 -12.09 5.07 15.97
N THR A 201 -13.18 5.27 16.70
CA THR A 201 -13.21 5.82 18.05
C THR A 201 -14.08 4.94 18.93
N VAL A 202 -13.85 5.01 20.23
CA VAL A 202 -14.74 4.42 21.21
C VAL A 202 -15.68 5.51 21.71
N ASN A 203 -17.00 5.29 21.66
CA ASN A 203 -17.98 6.21 22.21
C ASN A 203 -18.13 6.02 23.73
N ASP A 204 -18.95 6.87 24.38
CA ASP A 204 -19.19 6.85 25.83
C ASP A 204 -19.80 5.52 26.34
N LYS A 205 -20.37 4.71 25.46
CA LYS A 205 -20.92 3.40 25.77
C LYS A 205 -19.91 2.25 25.60
N GLY A 206 -18.66 2.54 25.21
CA GLY A 206 -17.65 1.55 24.94
C GLY A 206 -17.74 0.89 23.55
N GLU A 207 -18.57 1.39 22.65
CA GLU A 207 -18.76 0.83 21.30
C GLU A 207 -17.77 1.43 20.31
N MET A 208 -17.26 0.60 19.38
CA MET A 208 -16.39 1.04 18.28
C MET A 208 -17.22 1.77 17.23
N VAL A 209 -16.91 3.04 17.00
CA VAL A 209 -17.57 3.88 15.99
C VAL A 209 -16.59 4.24 14.89
N LYS A 210 -16.96 3.95 13.64
CA LYS A 210 -16.16 4.30 12.47
C LYS A 210 -16.19 5.82 12.23
N LYS A 211 -15.01 6.42 12.07
CA LYS A 211 -14.87 7.81 11.62
C LYS A 211 -15.18 7.92 10.13
N PRO A 212 -16.07 8.82 9.70
CA PRO A 212 -16.32 9.03 8.27
C PRO A 212 -15.06 9.44 7.52
N GLN A 213 -14.86 8.85 6.34
CA GLN A 213 -13.80 9.19 5.42
C GLN A 213 -14.43 9.84 4.19
N MET A 214 -14.35 11.18 4.07
CA MET A 214 -15.19 11.93 3.12
C MET A 214 -14.41 12.56 1.97
N LEU A 215 -13.07 12.63 2.07
CA LEU A 215 -12.24 13.28 1.07
C LEU A 215 -11.70 12.26 0.05
N ARG A 216 -10.74 12.66 -0.76
CA ARG A 216 -10.30 11.91 -1.94
C ARG A 216 -8.83 11.48 -1.85
N VAL A 217 -8.42 10.73 -2.85
CA VAL A 217 -7.00 10.52 -3.20
C VAL A 217 -6.68 11.32 -4.44
N GLN A 218 -5.55 12.03 -4.45
CA GLN A 218 -5.01 12.71 -5.61
C GLN A 218 -3.67 12.09 -5.97
N ILE A 219 -3.57 11.51 -7.16
CA ILE A 219 -2.33 10.94 -7.72
C ILE A 219 -1.89 11.85 -8.85
N GLY A 220 -0.66 12.35 -8.76
CA GLY A 220 -0.04 13.21 -9.78
C GLY A 220 0.29 12.47 -11.08
N ASN A 221 1.12 13.11 -11.91
CA ASN A 221 1.50 12.59 -13.21
C ASN A 221 2.74 11.68 -13.14
N ASN A 222 2.88 10.77 -14.08
CA ASN A 222 4.04 9.87 -14.20
C ASN A 222 4.28 9.02 -12.93
N VAL A 223 3.22 8.73 -12.17
CA VAL A 223 3.28 7.88 -10.96
C VAL A 223 3.18 6.42 -11.37
N GLU A 224 3.98 5.58 -10.72
CA GLU A 224 3.88 4.12 -10.87
C GLU A 224 3.58 3.48 -9.53
N ILE A 225 2.58 2.58 -9.49
CA ILE A 225 2.12 1.91 -8.27
C ILE A 225 2.13 0.41 -8.49
N GLY A 226 2.98 -0.28 -7.71
CA GLY A 226 3.18 -1.71 -7.75
C GLY A 226 1.98 -2.52 -7.30
N ALA A 227 1.98 -3.79 -7.67
CA ALA A 227 0.86 -4.70 -7.50
C ALA A 227 0.41 -4.84 -6.04
N ASN A 228 -0.92 -4.92 -5.86
CA ASN A 228 -1.58 -5.09 -4.55
C ASN A 228 -1.23 -3.99 -3.52
N SER A 229 -0.80 -2.83 -3.96
CA SER A 229 -0.65 -1.66 -3.08
C SER A 229 -2.01 -1.01 -2.83
N CYS A 230 -2.20 -0.49 -1.61
CA CYS A 230 -3.45 0.11 -1.16
C CYS A 230 -3.24 1.56 -0.73
N ILE A 231 -4.12 2.47 -1.17
CA ILE A 231 -4.05 3.91 -0.88
C ILE A 231 -5.40 4.37 -0.36
N ASP A 232 -5.45 4.71 0.94
CA ASP A 232 -6.68 5.09 1.60
C ASP A 232 -7.06 6.55 1.30
N ARG A 233 -8.37 6.82 1.19
CA ARG A 233 -8.90 8.18 1.02
C ARG A 233 -8.74 9.03 2.28
N GLY A 234 -8.80 10.33 2.12
CA GLY A 234 -8.72 11.28 3.21
C GLY A 234 -9.99 11.43 4.05
N SER A 235 -9.81 11.92 5.27
CA SER A 235 -10.89 12.29 6.19
C SER A 235 -10.98 13.79 6.46
N TRP A 236 -9.85 14.47 6.74
CA TRP A 236 -9.77 15.91 6.98
C TRP A 236 -8.91 16.66 5.96
N ARG A 237 -8.03 15.97 5.24
CA ARG A 237 -7.34 16.43 4.03
C ARG A 237 -7.30 15.28 3.03
N ASP A 238 -7.09 15.58 1.76
CA ASP A 238 -6.90 14.54 0.75
C ASP A 238 -5.61 13.76 1.01
N THR A 239 -5.60 12.49 0.62
CA THR A 239 -4.37 11.72 0.47
C THR A 239 -3.75 12.10 -0.86
N ILE A 240 -2.46 12.50 -0.88
CA ILE A 240 -1.80 13.06 -2.06
C ILE A 240 -0.52 12.29 -2.37
N ILE A 241 -0.33 11.95 -3.65
CA ILE A 241 0.90 11.38 -4.18
C ILE A 241 1.42 12.31 -5.28
N GLY A 242 2.60 12.88 -5.06
CA GLY A 242 3.23 13.81 -5.98
C GLY A 242 3.76 13.16 -7.27
N ASP A 243 3.97 14.00 -8.29
CA ASP A 243 4.41 13.58 -9.61
C ASP A 243 5.70 12.75 -9.57
N HIS A 244 5.86 11.86 -10.54
CA HIS A 244 7.06 11.03 -10.75
C HIS A 244 7.39 10.07 -9.61
N THR A 245 6.53 9.93 -8.60
CA THR A 245 6.73 9.00 -7.47
C THR A 245 6.56 7.56 -7.92
N LYS A 246 7.44 6.68 -7.43
CA LYS A 246 7.46 5.24 -7.73
C LYS A 246 7.20 4.44 -6.46
N ILE A 247 6.19 3.61 -6.49
CA ILE A 247 5.71 2.80 -5.38
C ILE A 247 5.77 1.34 -5.81
N ASP A 248 6.50 0.53 -5.08
CA ASP A 248 6.65 -0.90 -5.34
C ASP A 248 5.44 -1.69 -4.81
N ASN A 249 5.49 -3.00 -4.88
CA ASN A 249 4.39 -3.91 -4.55
C ASN A 249 4.09 -3.94 -3.03
N LEU A 250 2.81 -4.19 -2.69
CA LEU A 250 2.35 -4.41 -1.32
C LEU A 250 2.61 -3.21 -0.38
N VAL A 251 2.61 -2.00 -0.91
CA VAL A 251 2.74 -0.77 -0.13
C VAL A 251 1.38 -0.35 0.41
N GLN A 252 1.32 0.02 1.71
CA GLN A 252 0.14 0.60 2.33
C GLN A 252 0.34 2.09 2.59
N ILE A 253 -0.54 2.92 2.06
CA ILE A 253 -0.58 4.37 2.30
C ILE A 253 -1.88 4.69 3.03
N GLY A 254 -1.76 5.14 4.28
CA GLY A 254 -2.89 5.47 5.14
C GLY A 254 -3.58 6.78 4.74
N HIS A 255 -4.74 7.01 5.35
CA HIS A 255 -5.56 8.19 5.10
C HIS A 255 -4.82 9.51 5.43
N ASN A 256 -5.10 10.56 4.68
CA ASN A 256 -4.51 11.91 4.86
C ASN A 256 -2.98 11.97 4.67
N VAL A 257 -2.36 10.96 4.11
CA VAL A 257 -0.92 10.97 3.83
C VAL A 257 -0.62 11.92 2.68
N VAL A 258 0.47 12.67 2.77
CA VAL A 258 1.00 13.49 1.68
C VAL A 258 2.40 13.00 1.33
N ILE A 259 2.59 12.58 0.09
CA ILE A 259 3.88 12.17 -0.45
C ILE A 259 4.29 13.18 -1.51
N GLY A 260 5.49 13.72 -1.39
CA GLY A 260 6.09 14.65 -2.32
C GLY A 260 6.39 14.01 -3.68
N ARG A 261 7.07 14.77 -4.54
CA ARG A 261 7.43 14.35 -5.89
C ARG A 261 8.73 13.56 -5.90
N PHE A 262 8.91 12.71 -6.92
CA PHE A 262 10.13 11.94 -7.16
C PHE A 262 10.50 11.02 -5.98
N CYS A 263 9.53 10.57 -5.19
CA CYS A 263 9.76 9.62 -4.12
C CYS A 263 9.87 8.17 -4.64
N ILE A 264 10.59 7.33 -3.90
CA ILE A 264 10.73 5.89 -4.16
C ILE A 264 10.36 5.13 -2.91
N LEU A 265 9.28 4.36 -2.95
CA LEU A 265 8.81 3.51 -1.87
C LEU A 265 8.98 2.06 -2.29
N CYS A 266 9.94 1.35 -1.70
CA CYS A 266 10.18 -0.06 -1.98
C CYS A 266 9.10 -0.97 -1.39
N GLY A 267 9.14 -2.26 -1.76
CA GLY A 267 8.10 -3.22 -1.40
C GLY A 267 7.79 -3.33 0.09
N GLN A 268 6.49 -3.45 0.39
CA GLN A 268 5.97 -3.60 1.74
C GLN A 268 6.24 -2.40 2.68
N VAL A 269 6.48 -1.23 2.14
CA VAL A 269 6.52 0.01 2.94
C VAL A 269 5.13 0.30 3.50
N GLY A 270 5.06 0.70 4.77
CA GLY A 270 3.84 1.14 5.42
C GLY A 270 3.94 2.60 5.87
N ILE A 271 2.99 3.43 5.43
CA ILE A 271 2.90 4.83 5.85
C ILE A 271 1.58 5.01 6.59
N ALA A 272 1.66 5.27 7.89
CA ALA A 272 0.49 5.45 8.72
C ALA A 272 -0.22 6.79 8.45
N GLY A 273 -1.46 6.90 8.92
CA GLY A 273 -2.34 8.02 8.60
C GLY A 273 -1.75 9.39 8.96
N SER A 274 -2.05 10.39 8.16
CA SER A 274 -1.64 11.80 8.36
C SER A 274 -0.13 12.07 8.31
N ALA A 275 0.70 11.10 7.96
CA ALA A 275 2.13 11.32 7.74
C ALA A 275 2.38 12.19 6.49
N THR A 276 3.53 12.86 6.46
CA THR A 276 3.94 13.72 5.34
C THR A 276 5.38 13.41 4.95
N LEU A 277 5.61 13.10 3.67
CA LEU A 277 6.93 12.90 3.10
C LEU A 277 7.23 14.05 2.12
N GLY A 278 8.40 14.65 2.26
CA GLY A 278 8.87 15.66 1.31
C GLY A 278 9.27 15.06 -0.04
N ASP A 279 9.82 15.88 -0.93
CA ASP A 279 10.28 15.47 -2.26
C ASP A 279 11.54 14.60 -2.16
N TYR A 280 11.71 13.68 -3.12
CA TYR A 280 12.91 12.82 -3.25
C TYR A 280 13.17 11.92 -2.04
N VAL A 281 12.14 11.55 -1.29
CA VAL A 281 12.28 10.58 -0.18
C VAL A 281 12.41 9.17 -0.76
N VAL A 282 13.38 8.41 -0.23
CA VAL A 282 13.59 7.00 -0.59
C VAL A 282 13.36 6.13 0.63
N MET A 283 12.45 5.19 0.56
CA MET A 283 12.15 4.25 1.63
C MET A 283 12.52 2.82 1.23
N GLY A 284 13.43 2.21 1.97
CA GLY A 284 13.81 0.81 1.81
C GLY A 284 12.68 -0.15 2.16
N GLY A 285 12.69 -1.34 1.59
CA GLY A 285 11.63 -2.33 1.76
C GLY A 285 11.31 -2.66 3.22
N LYS A 286 10.03 -2.86 3.51
CA LYS A 286 9.52 -3.13 4.88
C LYS A 286 9.82 -2.03 5.90
N SER A 287 10.17 -0.83 5.47
CA SER A 287 10.26 0.30 6.40
C SER A 287 8.89 0.91 6.65
N GLY A 288 8.76 1.62 7.78
CA GLY A 288 7.49 2.20 8.18
C GLY A 288 7.62 3.63 8.70
N VAL A 289 6.55 4.42 8.55
CA VAL A 289 6.41 5.77 9.11
C VAL A 289 5.20 5.77 10.01
N ALA A 290 5.38 6.22 11.27
CA ALA A 290 4.29 6.36 12.23
C ALA A 290 3.31 7.48 11.81
N ASP A 291 2.13 7.46 12.41
CA ASP A 291 1.08 8.44 12.17
C ASP A 291 1.52 9.86 12.56
N HIS A 292 1.03 10.84 11.80
CA HIS A 292 1.33 12.27 11.99
C HIS A 292 2.82 12.68 11.91
N VAL A 293 3.70 11.78 11.47
CA VAL A 293 5.14 12.06 11.33
C VAL A 293 5.43 12.77 10.01
N SER A 294 6.34 13.76 10.07
CA SER A 294 6.84 14.48 8.91
C SER A 294 8.29 14.09 8.60
N VAL A 295 8.58 13.78 7.34
CA VAL A 295 9.90 13.43 6.83
C VAL A 295 10.34 14.48 5.82
N ALA A 296 11.48 15.11 6.05
CA ALA A 296 12.04 16.13 5.18
C ALA A 296 12.37 15.59 3.78
N SER A 297 12.47 16.48 2.81
CA SER A 297 12.91 16.13 1.45
C SER A 297 14.31 15.53 1.43
N LYS A 298 14.60 14.64 0.46
CA LYS A 298 15.91 14.00 0.26
C LYS A 298 16.37 13.10 1.40
N VAL A 299 15.46 12.63 2.22
CA VAL A 299 15.73 11.62 3.26
C VAL A 299 15.75 10.22 2.62
N ARG A 300 16.70 9.38 3.06
CA ARG A 300 16.75 7.96 2.68
C ARG A 300 16.63 7.09 3.92
N ILE A 301 15.61 6.23 3.93
CA ILE A 301 15.33 5.30 5.04
C ILE A 301 15.81 3.91 4.63
N ALA A 302 16.66 3.30 5.44
CA ALA A 302 17.11 1.92 5.21
C ALA A 302 15.96 0.93 5.34
N ALA A 303 16.09 -0.23 4.69
CA ALA A 303 15.10 -1.30 4.79
C ALA A 303 14.86 -1.73 6.26
N MET A 304 13.62 -2.13 6.57
CA MET A 304 13.18 -2.57 7.91
C MET A 304 13.35 -1.51 9.01
N SER A 305 13.50 -0.24 8.68
CA SER A 305 13.59 0.84 9.66
C SER A 305 12.22 1.41 9.99
N ALA A 306 12.03 1.85 11.23
CA ALA A 306 10.81 2.51 11.69
C ALA A 306 11.08 3.99 12.00
N VAL A 307 10.32 4.87 11.38
CA VAL A 307 10.35 6.32 11.63
C VAL A 307 9.26 6.64 12.64
N ALA A 308 9.63 6.82 13.90
CA ALA A 308 8.71 7.07 15.01
C ALA A 308 8.58 8.55 15.38
N SER A 309 9.38 9.44 14.80
CA SER A 309 9.38 10.89 15.05
C SER A 309 9.78 11.65 13.80
N ASN A 310 9.51 12.96 13.81
CA ASN A 310 9.82 13.83 12.67
C ASN A 310 11.31 13.79 12.30
N ILE A 311 11.58 13.72 11.01
CA ILE A 311 12.92 13.84 10.44
C ILE A 311 12.98 15.19 9.73
N ILE A 312 13.77 16.12 10.28
CA ILE A 312 13.83 17.51 9.80
C ILE A 312 15.01 17.78 8.87
N GLU A 313 16.02 16.89 8.85
CA GLU A 313 17.22 17.07 8.04
C GLU A 313 17.33 15.99 6.95
N PRO A 314 17.75 16.35 5.72
CA PRO A 314 18.09 15.37 4.71
C PRO A 314 19.21 14.44 5.17
N GLY A 315 19.19 13.18 4.73
CA GLY A 315 20.25 12.24 5.08
C GLY A 315 19.81 10.78 5.08
N ASP A 316 20.71 9.92 5.56
CA ASP A 316 20.53 8.48 5.67
C ASP A 316 20.12 8.09 7.08
N TYR A 317 18.97 7.45 7.21
CA TYR A 317 18.40 7.01 8.48
C TYR A 317 18.20 5.50 8.49
N ALA A 318 18.45 4.88 9.64
CA ALA A 318 18.33 3.43 9.80
C ALA A 318 17.95 3.06 11.22
N GLY A 319 17.42 1.86 11.40
CA GLY A 319 17.17 1.26 12.71
C GLY A 319 15.73 1.32 13.16
N PHE A 320 15.53 0.84 14.37
CA PHE A 320 14.22 0.79 15.03
C PHE A 320 14.39 1.32 16.48
N PRO A 321 13.93 2.55 16.77
CA PRO A 321 13.47 3.57 15.83
C PRO A 321 14.56 3.98 14.82
N ALA A 322 14.18 4.53 13.67
CA ALA A 322 15.15 5.00 12.68
C ALA A 322 15.98 6.15 13.23
N VAL A 323 17.28 5.99 13.18
CA VAL A 323 18.28 6.99 13.59
C VAL A 323 19.24 7.25 12.43
N PRO A 324 20.04 8.33 12.44
CA PRO A 324 21.07 8.53 11.42
C PRO A 324 21.91 7.28 11.24
N ALA A 325 22.18 6.87 9.99
CA ALA A 325 22.83 5.59 9.69
C ALA A 325 24.23 5.44 10.34
N LYS A 326 24.93 6.55 10.56
CA LYS A 326 26.19 6.57 11.29
C LYS A 326 26.02 6.13 12.74
N VAL A 327 24.98 6.65 13.41
CA VAL A 327 24.65 6.30 14.80
C VAL A 327 24.25 4.83 14.91
N TRP A 328 23.40 4.34 14.00
CA TRP A 328 23.00 2.93 13.97
C TRP A 328 24.20 1.99 13.84
N ARG A 329 25.08 2.24 12.87
CA ARG A 329 26.29 1.43 12.68
C ARG A 329 27.18 1.44 13.92
N GLN A 330 27.35 2.59 14.57
CA GLN A 330 28.13 2.71 15.81
C GLN A 330 27.48 1.91 16.95
N SER A 331 26.16 1.98 17.10
CA SER A 331 25.42 1.22 18.11
C SER A 331 25.62 -0.29 17.94
N VAL A 332 25.47 -0.80 16.71
CA VAL A 332 25.68 -2.23 16.40
C VAL A 332 27.12 -2.67 16.74
N LEU A 333 28.13 -1.84 16.45
CA LEU A 333 29.52 -2.14 16.81
C LEU A 333 29.71 -2.18 18.32
N ASN A 334 29.08 -1.27 19.06
CA ASN A 334 29.17 -1.23 20.52
C ASN A 334 28.49 -2.47 21.16
N PHE A 335 27.32 -2.87 20.69
CA PHE A 335 26.67 -4.11 21.15
C PHE A 335 27.56 -5.34 20.93
N ARG A 336 28.23 -5.44 19.78
CA ARG A 336 29.16 -6.55 19.50
C ARG A 336 30.37 -6.55 20.42
N LYS A 337 30.88 -5.38 20.83
CA LYS A 337 32.02 -5.27 21.80
C LYS A 337 31.58 -5.72 23.19
N LEU A 338 30.38 -5.29 23.65
CA LEU A 338 29.84 -5.70 24.95
C LEU A 338 29.65 -7.22 25.03
N GLY A 339 29.07 -7.86 23.98
CA GLY A 339 28.92 -9.31 23.93
C GLY A 339 30.24 -10.09 23.97
N LYS A 340 31.35 -9.54 23.47
CA LYS A 340 32.67 -10.17 23.59
C LYS A 340 33.28 -10.02 24.99
N GLN A 341 33.04 -8.91 25.68
CA GLN A 341 33.54 -8.68 27.05
C GLN A 341 32.84 -9.59 28.07
N SER A 342 31.54 -9.90 27.89
CA SER A 342 30.83 -10.83 28.77
C SER A 342 31.30 -12.30 28.62
N GLN A 343 31.81 -12.71 27.48
CA GLN A 343 32.34 -14.07 27.28
C GLN A 343 33.74 -14.26 27.92
N VAL A 344 34.55 -13.22 28.01
CA VAL A 344 35.90 -13.30 28.64
C VAL A 344 35.81 -13.36 30.18
N GLY A 345 34.71 -12.87 30.78
CA GLY A 345 34.50 -12.91 32.24
C GLY A 345 34.05 -14.26 32.80
N THR A 346 33.51 -15.15 31.96
CA THR A 346 33.04 -16.48 32.38
C THR A 346 34.15 -17.55 32.40
N ASP A 347 35.22 -17.35 31.67
CA ASP A 347 36.33 -18.31 31.63
C ASP A 347 37.34 -18.10 32.78
N ALA A 348 37.24 -17.02 33.56
CA ALA A 348 38.16 -16.69 34.67
C ALA A 348 37.70 -17.25 36.04
N HIS A 349 36.58 -17.92 36.12
CA HIS A 349 36.05 -18.52 37.39
C HIS A 349 36.04 -20.04 37.44
N PHE A 350 36.71 -20.71 36.49
CA PHE A 350 36.90 -22.17 36.51
C PHE A 350 38.37 -22.56 36.31
N SER A 351 39.29 -21.91 37.00
CA SER A 351 40.68 -22.37 37.12
C SER A 351 41.09 -22.44 38.59
#